data_e32764310a8587a2afbbcd87f754bb2d
#
_entry.id   e32764310a8587a2afbbcd87f754bb2d
#
_cell.length_a   1.000
_cell.length_b   1.000
_cell.length_c   1.000
_cell.angle_alpha   90.00
_cell.angle_beta   90.00
_cell.angle_gamma   90.00
#
_symmetry.space_group_name_H-M   'P 1'
#
loop_
_entity.id
_entity.type
_entity.pdbx_description
1 polymer ?
#
loop_
_entity_poly.entity_id
_entity_poly.type
_entity_poly.pdbx_seq_one_letter_code
_entity_poly.pdbx_strand_id
1 'polypeptide(L)'
;MSAHIVVVHDDRSLADEVSAALRAIGHQVAAFPDPLRAGHALKAGHTVDVLITRLSFADGLSNGVSLAMMAINRRPTIKVLFVAREENRSHAQGIGEFLPMPAAVPDIVTEVERLLAAPSSRAG
;
A
#
# COMPACT_ATOMS: atom_id res chain seq x y z
N MET A 1 -0.40 -12.62 14.01
CA MET A 1 0.38 -11.38 14.15
C MET A 1 -0.43 -10.21 13.61
N SER A 2 -0.46 -9.11 14.35
CA SER A 2 -1.22 -7.94 13.95
C SER A 2 -0.26 -6.88 13.37
N ALA A 3 -0.53 -6.44 12.15
CA ALA A 3 0.22 -5.39 11.50
C ALA A 3 -0.66 -4.16 11.27
N HIS A 4 -0.03 -3.02 11.09
CA HIS A 4 -0.71 -1.79 10.73
C HIS A 4 -0.57 -1.57 9.23
N ILE A 5 -1.69 -1.53 8.53
CA ILE A 5 -1.74 -1.46 7.07
C ILE A 5 -2.51 -0.22 6.64
N VAL A 6 -1.96 0.51 5.69
CA VAL A 6 -2.64 1.65 5.06
C VAL A 6 -2.97 1.27 3.63
N VAL A 7 -4.23 1.44 3.25
CA VAL A 7 -4.73 1.19 1.89
C VAL A 7 -5.10 2.52 1.27
N VAL A 8 -4.49 2.83 0.13
CA VAL A 8 -4.75 4.07 -0.60
C VAL A 8 -5.20 3.72 -2.01
N HIS A 9 -6.49 3.85 -2.25
CA HIS A 9 -7.08 3.47 -3.53
C HIS A 9 -8.36 4.25 -3.76
N ASP A 10 -8.55 4.75 -4.98
CA ASP A 10 -9.73 5.52 -5.34
C ASP A 10 -10.91 4.63 -5.77
N ASP A 11 -10.68 3.34 -6.00
CA ASP A 11 -11.77 2.37 -6.14
C ASP A 11 -12.23 1.98 -4.74
N ARG A 12 -13.32 2.58 -4.30
CA ARG A 12 -13.82 2.40 -2.95
C ARG A 12 -14.23 0.97 -2.63
N SER A 13 -14.85 0.29 -3.58
CA SER A 13 -15.23 -1.11 -3.41
C SER A 13 -14.01 -1.99 -3.14
N LEU A 14 -12.98 -1.82 -3.94
CA LEU A 14 -11.76 -2.61 -3.77
C LEU A 14 -11.10 -2.28 -2.42
N ALA A 15 -10.99 -1.01 -2.08
CA ALA A 15 -10.40 -0.58 -0.81
C ALA A 15 -11.16 -1.17 0.38
N ASP A 16 -12.49 -1.14 0.34
CA ASP A 16 -13.33 -1.66 1.41
C ASP A 16 -13.20 -3.18 1.53
N GLU A 17 -13.19 -3.89 0.42
CA GLU A 17 -13.07 -5.35 0.42
C GLU A 17 -11.70 -5.81 0.92
N VAL A 18 -10.65 -5.16 0.47
CA VAL A 18 -9.29 -5.46 0.92
C VAL A 18 -9.16 -5.18 2.41
N SER A 19 -9.66 -4.03 2.85
CA SER A 19 -9.61 -3.64 4.26
C SER A 19 -10.34 -4.65 5.15
N ALA A 20 -11.54 -5.05 4.74
CA ALA A 20 -12.33 -6.03 5.49
C ALA A 20 -11.62 -7.38 5.59
N ALA A 21 -11.04 -7.85 4.47
CA ALA A 21 -10.32 -9.12 4.45
C ALA A 21 -9.08 -9.10 5.36
N LEU A 22 -8.33 -8.00 5.34
CA LEU A 22 -7.14 -7.88 6.19
C LEU A 22 -7.51 -7.75 7.67
N ARG A 23 -8.58 -7.03 8.00
CA ARG A 23 -9.08 -6.95 9.37
C ARG A 23 -9.54 -8.30 9.88
N ALA A 24 -10.16 -9.10 9.00
CA ALA A 24 -10.67 -10.43 9.38
C ALA A 24 -9.55 -11.38 9.83
N ILE A 25 -8.33 -11.18 9.36
CA ILE A 25 -7.18 -11.99 9.78
C ILE A 25 -6.33 -11.31 10.84
N GLY A 26 -6.83 -10.25 11.45
CA GLY A 26 -6.25 -9.67 12.67
C GLY A 26 -5.43 -8.40 12.47
N HIS A 27 -5.37 -7.84 11.27
CA HIS A 27 -4.61 -6.60 11.05
C HIS A 27 -5.44 -5.36 11.34
N GLN A 28 -4.75 -4.27 11.66
CA GLN A 28 -5.34 -2.95 11.77
C GLN A 28 -5.17 -2.24 10.45
N VAL A 29 -6.26 -1.74 9.88
CA VAL A 29 -6.26 -1.16 8.54
C VAL A 29 -6.90 0.22 8.56
N ALA A 30 -6.23 1.19 7.93
CA ALA A 30 -6.79 2.49 7.64
C ALA A 30 -6.81 2.67 6.13
N ALA A 31 -7.95 3.08 5.59
CA ALA A 31 -8.13 3.26 4.15
C ALA A 31 -8.35 4.73 3.83
N PHE A 32 -7.71 5.18 2.75
CA PHE A 32 -7.80 6.55 2.28
C PHE A 32 -8.08 6.57 0.78
N PRO A 33 -8.90 7.51 0.28
CA PRO A 33 -9.23 7.55 -1.15
C PRO A 33 -8.15 8.20 -2.01
N ASP A 34 -7.19 8.90 -1.40
CA ASP A 34 -6.16 9.63 -2.13
C ASP A 34 -4.87 9.76 -1.32
N PRO A 35 -3.73 10.01 -2.00
CA PRO A 35 -2.44 10.14 -1.33
C PRO A 35 -2.31 11.32 -0.38
N LEU A 36 -3.08 12.38 -0.59
CA LEU A 36 -3.00 13.56 0.27
C LEU A 36 -3.44 13.22 1.70
N ARG A 37 -4.60 12.57 1.82
CA ARG A 37 -5.14 12.16 3.12
C ARG A 37 -4.25 11.11 3.79
N ALA A 38 -3.79 10.14 2.99
CA ALA A 38 -2.87 9.11 3.49
C ALA A 38 -1.55 9.75 3.97
N GLY A 39 -1.04 10.73 3.22
CA GLY A 39 0.17 11.45 3.59
C GLY A 39 0.05 12.17 4.92
N HIS A 40 -1.09 12.78 5.19
CA HIS A 40 -1.34 13.42 6.47
C HIS A 40 -1.30 12.41 7.62
N ALA A 41 -1.91 11.24 7.43
CA ALA A 41 -1.88 10.18 8.44
C ALA A 41 -0.47 9.67 8.70
N LEU A 42 0.33 9.49 7.64
CA LEU A 42 1.72 9.05 7.78
C LEU A 42 2.56 10.09 8.51
N LYS A 43 2.35 11.36 8.22
CA LYS A 43 3.07 12.47 8.89
C LYS A 43 2.70 12.60 10.36
N ALA A 44 1.51 12.15 10.75
CA ALA A 44 1.06 12.19 12.13
C ALA A 44 1.81 11.19 13.03
N GLY A 45 2.69 10.38 12.47
CA GLY A 45 3.55 9.48 13.24
C GLY A 45 2.95 8.12 13.53
N HIS A 46 1.88 7.75 12.84
CA HIS A 46 1.31 6.42 12.99
C HIS A 46 2.27 5.36 12.46
N THR A 47 2.38 4.25 13.18
CA THR A 47 3.17 3.11 12.74
C THR A 47 2.46 2.44 11.56
N VAL A 48 3.17 2.26 10.46
CA VAL A 48 2.65 1.57 9.28
C VAL A 48 3.64 0.51 8.85
N ASP A 49 3.19 -0.72 8.76
CA ASP A 49 4.03 -1.85 8.36
C ASP A 49 3.95 -2.13 6.87
N VAL A 50 2.76 -1.94 6.28
CA VAL A 50 2.53 -2.13 4.85
C VAL A 50 1.71 -0.97 4.30
N LEU A 51 2.15 -0.43 3.18
CA LEU A 51 1.40 0.55 2.39
C LEU A 51 0.95 -0.13 1.10
N ILE A 52 -0.36 -0.17 0.87
CA ILE A 52 -0.94 -0.63 -0.39
C ILE A 52 -1.46 0.60 -1.12
N THR A 53 -1.00 0.84 -2.35
CA THR A 53 -1.40 2.03 -3.08
C THR A 53 -1.43 1.80 -4.59
N ARG A 54 -2.20 2.63 -5.30
CA ARG A 54 -2.09 2.76 -6.75
C ARG A 54 -0.86 3.61 -7.09
N LEU A 55 -0.49 3.59 -8.35
CA LEU A 55 0.57 4.46 -8.88
C LEU A 55 -0.01 5.78 -9.38
N SER A 56 -1.11 5.71 -10.13
CA SER A 56 -1.80 6.90 -10.63
C SER A 56 -3.22 6.93 -10.09
N PHE A 57 -3.72 8.12 -9.82
CA PHE A 57 -5.07 8.33 -9.30
C PHE A 57 -5.92 9.10 -10.33
N ALA A 58 -7.24 8.98 -10.19
CA ALA A 58 -8.19 9.55 -11.14
C ALA A 58 -8.10 11.08 -11.28
N ASP A 59 -7.63 11.77 -10.25
CA ASP A 59 -7.48 13.23 -10.27
C ASP A 59 -6.31 13.71 -11.15
N GLY A 60 -5.42 12.79 -11.56
CA GLY A 60 -4.26 13.12 -12.36
C GLY A 60 -3.16 13.90 -11.64
N LEU A 61 -3.41 14.34 -10.41
CA LEU A 61 -2.49 15.14 -9.61
C LEU A 61 -1.80 14.34 -8.52
N SER A 62 -2.51 13.37 -7.97
CA SER A 62 -1.99 12.54 -6.89
C SER A 62 -1.09 11.44 -7.44
N ASN A 63 -0.06 11.08 -6.68
CA ASN A 63 0.94 10.12 -7.12
C ASN A 63 1.31 9.15 -6.00
N GLY A 64 1.08 7.87 -6.26
CA GLY A 64 1.38 6.80 -5.31
C GLY A 64 2.88 6.57 -5.12
N VAL A 65 3.69 6.85 -6.13
CA VAL A 65 5.16 6.75 -6.02
C VAL A 65 5.68 7.76 -5.01
N SER A 66 5.24 9.01 -5.12
CA SER A 66 5.65 10.05 -4.18
C SER A 66 5.23 9.72 -2.75
N LEU A 67 4.02 9.20 -2.59
CA LEU A 67 3.53 8.75 -1.28
C LEU A 67 4.41 7.63 -0.72
N ALA A 68 4.73 6.64 -1.55
CA ALA A 68 5.56 5.51 -1.13
C ALA A 68 6.96 5.97 -0.74
N MET A 69 7.55 6.87 -1.50
CA MET A 69 8.89 7.39 -1.19
C MET A 69 8.90 8.17 0.13
N MET A 70 7.87 8.96 0.38
CA MET A 70 7.72 9.65 1.66
C MET A 70 7.60 8.65 2.81
N ALA A 71 6.79 7.61 2.63
CA ALA A 71 6.59 6.59 3.65
C ALA A 71 7.88 5.83 3.96
N ILE A 72 8.63 5.46 2.92
CA ILE A 72 9.92 4.77 3.06
C ILE A 72 10.93 5.69 3.78
N ASN A 73 10.94 6.96 3.44
CA ASN A 73 11.85 7.91 4.08
C ASN A 73 11.58 8.04 5.58
N ARG A 74 10.30 8.00 5.98
CA ARG A 74 9.92 8.05 7.38
C ARG A 74 10.15 6.74 8.12
N ARG A 75 9.95 5.62 7.43
CA ARG A 75 10.09 4.29 8.01
C ARG A 75 10.70 3.34 6.97
N PRO A 76 12.05 3.24 6.93
CA PRO A 76 12.74 2.43 5.90
C PRO A 76 12.36 0.96 5.88
N THR A 77 11.76 0.44 6.97
CA THR A 77 11.33 -0.96 7.03
C THR A 77 9.93 -1.20 6.47
N ILE A 78 9.21 -0.14 6.09
CA ILE A 78 7.86 -0.29 5.55
C ILE A 78 7.89 -1.12 4.27
N LYS A 79 6.88 -1.97 4.11
CA LYS A 79 6.69 -2.72 2.86
C LYS A 79 5.69 -1.97 2.01
N VAL A 80 5.94 -1.88 0.71
CA VAL A 80 5.06 -1.20 -0.22
C VAL A 80 4.56 -2.19 -1.26
N LEU A 81 3.26 -2.22 -1.47
CA LEU A 81 2.61 -2.99 -2.51
C LEU A 81 1.81 -2.05 -3.41
N PHE A 82 2.24 -1.97 -4.67
CA PHE A 82 1.47 -1.24 -5.68
C PHE A 82 0.45 -2.15 -6.32
N VAL A 83 -0.81 -1.78 -6.28
CA VAL A 83 -1.90 -2.47 -6.98
C VAL A 83 -2.37 -1.52 -8.05
N ALA A 84 -1.94 -1.73 -9.28
CA ALA A 84 -2.09 -0.76 -10.36
C ALA A 84 -2.12 -1.47 -11.72
N ARG A 85 -2.35 -0.68 -12.77
CA ARG A 85 -2.38 -1.21 -14.14
C ARG A 85 -1.01 -1.73 -14.53
N GLU A 86 -0.99 -2.84 -15.29
CA GLU A 86 0.24 -3.50 -15.73
C GLU A 86 1.19 -2.54 -16.46
N GLU A 87 0.64 -1.63 -17.24
CA GLU A 87 1.45 -0.64 -17.98
C GLU A 87 2.26 0.28 -17.08
N ASN A 88 1.92 0.37 -15.79
CA ASN A 88 2.62 1.20 -14.82
C ASN A 88 3.67 0.43 -14.01
N ARG A 89 3.87 -0.85 -14.30
CA ARG A 89 4.78 -1.71 -13.54
C ARG A 89 6.20 -1.13 -13.40
N SER A 90 6.71 -0.54 -14.46
CA SER A 90 8.08 0.01 -14.44
C SER A 90 8.26 1.12 -13.40
N HIS A 91 7.20 1.85 -13.07
CA HIS A 91 7.27 2.92 -12.09
C HIS A 91 7.44 2.41 -10.65
N ALA A 92 7.10 1.15 -10.40
CA ALA A 92 7.24 0.54 -9.09
C ALA A 92 8.62 -0.05 -8.82
N GLN A 93 9.43 -0.23 -9.86
CA GLN A 93 10.74 -0.88 -9.75
C GLN A 93 11.66 -0.16 -8.77
N GLY A 94 12.25 -0.94 -7.86
CA GLY A 94 13.14 -0.39 -6.86
C GLY A 94 12.46 0.30 -5.69
N ILE A 95 11.13 0.41 -5.71
CA ILE A 95 10.36 1.08 -4.67
C ILE A 95 9.53 0.08 -3.87
N GLY A 96 8.81 -0.78 -4.55
CA GLY A 96 7.95 -1.76 -3.89
C GLY A 96 7.58 -2.91 -4.80
N GLU A 97 6.79 -3.82 -4.26
CA GLU A 97 6.25 -4.93 -5.02
C GLU A 97 5.06 -4.47 -5.87
N PHE A 98 4.75 -5.21 -6.92
CA PHE A 98 3.70 -4.83 -7.85
C PHE A 98 2.73 -5.99 -8.08
N LEU A 99 1.43 -5.66 -8.05
CA LEU A 99 0.37 -6.61 -8.36
C LEU A 99 -0.54 -5.95 -9.42
N PRO A 100 -0.68 -6.54 -10.60
CA PRO A 100 -1.44 -5.89 -11.68
C PRO A 100 -2.94 -5.94 -11.44
N MET A 101 -3.61 -4.86 -11.82
CA MET A 101 -5.08 -4.81 -11.83
C MET A 101 -5.62 -5.37 -13.15
N PRO A 102 -6.77 -6.02 -13.14
CA PRO A 102 -7.61 -6.29 -11.97
C PRO A 102 -6.99 -7.37 -11.07
N ALA A 103 -7.02 -7.15 -9.77
CA ALA A 103 -6.46 -8.08 -8.80
C ALA A 103 -7.57 -8.58 -7.89
N ALA A 104 -7.59 -9.88 -7.63
CA ALA A 104 -8.55 -10.47 -6.70
C ALA A 104 -8.13 -10.14 -5.27
N VAL A 105 -9.10 -9.90 -4.40
CA VAL A 105 -8.84 -9.60 -3.00
C VAL A 105 -7.99 -10.68 -2.31
N PRO A 106 -8.24 -11.98 -2.50
CA PRO A 106 -7.38 -13.01 -1.91
C PRO A 106 -5.92 -12.92 -2.35
N ASP A 107 -5.67 -12.52 -3.58
CA ASP A 107 -4.30 -12.38 -4.10
C ASP A 107 -3.59 -11.20 -3.43
N ILE A 108 -4.31 -10.12 -3.19
CA ILE A 108 -3.76 -8.97 -2.47
C ILE A 108 -3.42 -9.37 -1.03
N VAL A 109 -4.32 -10.07 -0.37
CA VAL A 109 -4.09 -10.54 1.01
C VAL A 109 -2.89 -11.46 1.07
N THR A 110 -2.78 -12.42 0.15
CA THR A 110 -1.64 -13.34 0.08
C THR A 110 -0.34 -12.58 -0.07
N GLU A 111 -0.31 -11.58 -0.95
CA GLU A 111 0.89 -10.77 -1.17
C GLU A 111 1.27 -9.97 0.08
N VAL A 112 0.30 -9.41 0.78
CA VAL A 112 0.54 -8.69 2.03
C VAL A 112 1.17 -9.62 3.08
N GLU A 113 0.62 -10.82 3.23
CA GLU A 113 1.17 -11.79 4.18
C GLU A 113 2.59 -12.20 3.81
N ARG A 114 2.86 -12.38 2.52
CA ARG A 114 4.21 -12.68 2.04
C ARG A 114 5.19 -11.54 2.38
N LEU A 115 4.78 -10.30 2.17
CA LEU A 115 5.61 -9.13 2.48
C LEU A 115 5.89 -9.02 3.98
N LEU A 116 4.89 -9.27 4.80
CA LEU A 116 5.05 -9.21 6.26
C LEU A 116 6.00 -10.28 6.78
N ALA A 117 6.00 -11.46 6.13
CA ALA A 117 6.89 -12.57 6.53
C ALA A 117 8.32 -12.38 6.02
N ALA A 118 8.53 -11.55 5.00
CA ALA A 118 9.85 -11.36 4.40
C ALA A 118 10.69 -10.36 5.22
N PRO A 119 12.02 -10.56 5.30
CA PRO A 119 12.88 -9.55 5.91
C PRO A 119 12.91 -8.30 5.03
N SER A 120 13.22 -7.14 5.64
CA SER A 120 13.40 -5.92 4.88
C SER A 120 14.65 -6.05 3.99
N SER A 121 14.49 -5.78 2.70
CA SER A 121 15.59 -5.82 1.74
C SER A 121 16.24 -4.46 1.52
N ARG A 122 15.69 -3.41 2.13
CA ARG A 122 16.28 -2.07 1.99
C ARG A 122 17.49 -1.93 2.89
N ALA A 123 18.54 -1.39 2.34
CA ALA A 123 19.68 -0.97 3.13
C ALA A 123 19.24 0.14 4.07
N GLY A 124 19.48 -0.05 5.33
CA GLY A 124 19.07 0.88 6.36
C GLY A 124 19.71 2.25 6.21
#